data_580eba184f7d3f5f31bd493c6152e405
#
_entry.id   580eba184f7d3f5f31bd493c6152e405
#
_cell.length_a   1.000
_cell.length_b   1.000
_cell.length_c   1.000
_cell.angle_alpha   90.00
_cell.angle_beta   90.00
_cell.angle_gamma   90.00
#
_symmetry.space_group_name_H-M   'P 1'
#
loop_
_entity.id
_entity.type
_entity.pdbx_description
1 polymer ?
#
loop_
_entity_poly.entity_id
_entity_poly.type
_entity_poly.pdbx_seq_one_letter_code
_entity_poly.pdbx_strand_id
1 'polypeptide(L)'
;MVLPQIHVSAVVFRDAQGQVLTVRKHGTDKFMFPGGKPEPGETSVETAIREVREEIGVSLKAKQLTQLGIFEAPAANEAEHNVVATVFIHEGDTVVPHSAAEIAELSWVSPHHSDVALAPLLVDHVFTALGHDLEDSSAIS
;
A
#
# COMPACT_ATOMS: atom_id res chain seq x y z
N MET A 1 20.63 -0.16 18.74
CA MET A 1 20.52 -1.41 17.96
C MET A 1 19.58 -1.16 16.78
N VAL A 2 20.01 -1.53 15.59
CA VAL A 2 19.19 -1.36 14.39
C VAL A 2 18.27 -2.58 14.26
N LEU A 3 16.96 -2.33 14.11
CA LEU A 3 16.00 -3.42 13.91
C LEU A 3 16.20 -4.06 12.54
N PRO A 4 15.95 -5.37 12.42
CA PRO A 4 15.92 -6.02 11.10
C PRO A 4 14.95 -5.33 10.17
N GLN A 5 15.35 -5.18 8.91
CA GLN A 5 14.55 -4.50 7.89
C GLN A 5 13.87 -5.51 6.95
N ILE A 6 12.60 -5.25 6.68
CA ILE A 6 11.82 -6.01 5.72
C ILE A 6 11.55 -5.10 4.54
N HIS A 7 12.06 -5.45 3.36
CA HIS A 7 11.81 -4.69 2.14
C HIS A 7 10.53 -5.19 1.49
N VAL A 8 9.65 -4.25 1.12
CA VAL A 8 8.39 -4.54 0.45
C VAL A 8 8.11 -3.54 -0.65
N SER A 9 7.24 -3.91 -1.57
CA SER A 9 6.61 -2.98 -2.51
C SER A 9 5.14 -2.91 -2.19
N ALA A 10 4.55 -1.72 -2.28
CA ALA A 10 3.16 -1.50 -1.96
C ALA A 10 2.51 -0.58 -2.99
N VAL A 11 1.20 -0.72 -3.18
CA VAL A 11 0.47 0.06 -4.18
C VAL A 11 -0.71 0.78 -3.52
N VAL A 12 -0.83 2.07 -3.80
CA VAL A 12 -1.96 2.89 -3.39
C VAL A 12 -2.97 2.92 -4.53
N PHE A 13 -4.14 2.33 -4.31
CA PHE A 13 -5.29 2.45 -5.21
C PHE A 13 -6.27 3.43 -4.60
N ARG A 14 -6.78 4.36 -5.40
CA ARG A 14 -7.77 5.33 -4.97
C ARG A 14 -9.06 5.15 -5.77
N ASP A 15 -10.20 5.32 -5.11
CA ASP A 15 -11.50 5.35 -5.79
C ASP A 15 -11.89 6.79 -6.16
N ALA A 16 -13.09 6.94 -6.73
CA ALA A 16 -13.58 8.25 -7.17
C ALA A 16 -13.79 9.24 -6.02
N GLN A 17 -13.94 8.75 -4.78
CA GLN A 17 -14.12 9.57 -3.59
C GLN A 17 -12.78 9.83 -2.85
N GLY A 18 -11.67 9.39 -3.41
CA GLY A 18 -10.35 9.55 -2.79
C GLY A 18 -10.07 8.56 -1.66
N GLN A 19 -10.91 7.54 -1.50
CA GLN A 19 -10.65 6.47 -0.54
C GLN A 19 -9.54 5.56 -1.05
N VAL A 20 -8.78 5.00 -0.13
CA VAL A 20 -7.61 4.17 -0.42
C VAL A 20 -7.90 2.72 -0.08
N LEU A 21 -7.53 1.81 -0.98
CA LEU A 21 -7.71 0.37 -0.76
C LEU A 21 -6.70 -0.14 0.25
N THR A 22 -7.20 -0.85 1.25
CA THR A 22 -6.37 -1.56 2.23
C THR A 22 -6.80 -3.02 2.32
N VAL A 23 -5.88 -3.87 2.76
CA VAL A 23 -6.09 -5.30 2.92
C VAL A 23 -5.62 -5.74 4.30
N ARG A 24 -6.28 -6.77 4.84
CA ARG A 24 -5.87 -7.43 6.07
C ARG A 24 -5.67 -8.91 5.79
N LYS A 25 -4.50 -9.41 6.13
CA LYS A 25 -4.19 -10.83 5.97
C LYS A 25 -4.81 -11.65 7.11
N HIS A 26 -5.13 -12.91 6.83
CA HIS A 26 -5.58 -13.84 7.87
C HIS A 26 -4.57 -13.89 9.01
N GLY A 27 -5.06 -13.89 10.23
CA GLY A 27 -4.23 -13.97 11.43
C GLY A 27 -3.56 -12.65 11.83
N THR A 28 -3.88 -11.54 11.17
CA THR A 28 -3.33 -10.21 11.51
C THR A 28 -4.46 -9.26 11.91
N ASP A 29 -4.09 -8.20 12.65
CA ASP A 29 -5.05 -7.23 13.18
C ASP A 29 -5.13 -5.94 12.36
N LYS A 30 -4.08 -5.60 11.62
CA LYS A 30 -3.97 -4.30 10.97
C LYS A 30 -4.12 -4.39 9.47
N PHE A 31 -4.81 -3.41 8.91
CA PHE A 31 -4.93 -3.22 7.47
C PHE A 31 -3.70 -2.50 6.94
N MET A 32 -3.27 -2.88 5.75
CA MET A 32 -2.11 -2.34 5.08
C MET A 32 -2.37 -2.23 3.58
N PHE A 33 -1.47 -1.60 2.84
CA PHE A 33 -1.59 -1.53 1.39
C PHE A 33 -1.38 -2.91 0.76
N PRO A 34 -2.03 -3.19 -0.38
CA PRO A 34 -1.67 -4.37 -1.18
C PRO A 34 -0.20 -4.33 -1.57
N GLY A 35 0.48 -5.45 -1.46
CA GLY A 35 1.89 -5.55 -1.79
C GLY A 35 2.58 -6.68 -1.04
N GLY A 36 3.89 -6.74 -1.12
CA GLY A 36 4.65 -7.76 -0.43
C GLY A 36 6.13 -7.73 -0.72
N LYS A 37 6.79 -8.82 -0.35
CA LYS A 37 8.25 -8.96 -0.42
C LYS A 37 8.71 -9.35 -1.82
N PRO A 38 9.87 -8.84 -2.28
CA PRO A 38 10.40 -9.23 -3.59
C PRO A 38 10.87 -10.69 -3.59
N GLU A 39 10.73 -11.33 -4.74
CA GLU A 39 11.40 -12.58 -5.01
C GLU A 39 12.79 -12.29 -5.59
N PRO A 40 13.72 -13.26 -5.55
CA PRO A 40 15.05 -13.04 -6.08
C PRO A 40 15.02 -12.55 -7.53
N GLY A 41 15.73 -11.46 -7.78
CA GLY A 41 15.82 -10.87 -9.12
C GLY A 41 14.68 -9.95 -9.51
N GLU A 42 13.64 -9.79 -8.67
CA GLU A 42 12.55 -8.86 -8.96
C GLU A 42 12.92 -7.42 -8.67
N THR A 43 12.51 -6.52 -9.57
CA THR A 43 12.51 -5.09 -9.28
C THR A 43 11.31 -4.76 -8.37
N SER A 44 11.33 -3.58 -7.76
CA SER A 44 10.22 -3.15 -6.90
C SER A 44 8.88 -3.09 -7.66
N VAL A 45 8.89 -2.63 -8.91
CA VAL A 45 7.66 -2.57 -9.70
C VAL A 45 7.16 -3.95 -10.08
N GLU A 46 8.07 -4.88 -10.38
CA GLU A 46 7.70 -6.27 -10.67
C GLU A 46 7.08 -6.95 -9.45
N THR A 47 7.65 -6.70 -8.27
CA THR A 47 7.10 -7.21 -7.01
C THR A 47 5.68 -6.68 -6.78
N ALA A 48 5.49 -5.38 -6.98
CA ALA A 48 4.18 -4.75 -6.82
C ALA A 48 3.13 -5.38 -7.74
N ILE A 49 3.47 -5.56 -9.01
CA ILE A 49 2.57 -6.16 -10.01
C ILE A 49 2.19 -7.59 -9.62
N ARG A 50 3.18 -8.40 -9.24
CA ARG A 50 2.95 -9.80 -8.86
C ARG A 50 2.09 -9.91 -7.59
N GLU A 51 2.46 -9.19 -6.54
CA GLU A 51 1.76 -9.27 -5.25
C GLU A 51 0.31 -8.78 -5.35
N VAL A 52 0.07 -7.70 -6.08
CA VAL A 52 -1.29 -7.18 -6.29
C VAL A 52 -2.16 -8.22 -7.00
N ARG A 53 -1.60 -8.88 -8.02
CA ARG A 53 -2.33 -9.93 -8.73
C ARG A 53 -2.65 -11.11 -7.81
N GLU A 54 -1.70 -11.54 -6.99
CA GLU A 54 -1.90 -12.65 -6.07
C GLU A 54 -2.89 -12.33 -4.95
N GLU A 55 -2.84 -11.12 -4.40
CA GLU A 55 -3.64 -10.74 -3.23
C GLU A 55 -5.06 -10.32 -3.60
N ILE A 56 -5.24 -9.55 -4.66
CA ILE A 56 -6.53 -8.94 -4.98
C ILE A 56 -7.00 -9.17 -6.42
N GLY A 57 -6.28 -9.98 -7.18
CA GLY A 57 -6.71 -10.37 -8.52
C GLY A 57 -6.69 -9.27 -9.57
N VAL A 58 -5.96 -8.19 -9.31
CA VAL A 58 -5.87 -7.05 -10.24
C VAL A 58 -4.62 -7.18 -11.08
N SER A 59 -4.77 -7.07 -12.41
CA SER A 59 -3.65 -7.11 -13.35
C SER A 59 -3.17 -5.70 -13.65
N LEU A 60 -1.91 -5.42 -13.36
CA LEU A 60 -1.30 -4.10 -13.54
C LEU A 60 -0.24 -4.11 -14.63
N LYS A 61 -0.06 -2.96 -15.25
CA LYS A 61 1.07 -2.69 -16.14
C LYS A 61 2.01 -1.68 -15.45
N ALA A 62 3.31 -1.82 -15.69
CA ALA A 62 4.30 -0.94 -15.07
C ALA A 62 4.01 0.54 -15.33
N LYS A 63 3.51 0.88 -16.52
CA LYS A 63 3.18 2.27 -16.89
C LYS A 63 2.03 2.87 -16.08
N GLN A 64 1.25 2.04 -15.38
CA GLN A 64 0.16 2.49 -14.52
C GLN A 64 0.62 2.84 -13.11
N LEU A 65 1.88 2.61 -12.80
CA LEU A 65 2.44 2.81 -11.47
C LEU A 65 3.44 3.97 -11.47
N THR A 66 3.22 4.92 -10.58
CA THR A 66 4.13 6.04 -10.35
C THR A 66 4.68 5.93 -8.93
N GLN A 67 6.00 5.95 -8.78
CA GLN A 67 6.59 5.84 -7.45
C GLN A 67 6.32 7.11 -6.63
N LEU A 68 5.66 6.92 -5.48
CA LEU A 68 5.41 8.00 -4.53
C LEU A 68 6.66 8.28 -3.70
N GLY A 69 7.33 7.22 -3.25
CA GLY A 69 8.52 7.34 -2.42
C GLY A 69 8.92 6.01 -1.81
N ILE A 70 9.99 6.08 -1.00
CA ILE A 70 10.44 4.97 -0.18
C ILE A 70 10.30 5.41 1.27
N PHE A 71 9.59 4.62 2.07
CA PHE A 71 9.25 4.97 3.44
C PHE A 71 9.69 3.87 4.39
N GLU A 72 10.08 4.26 5.59
CA GLU A 72 10.46 3.33 6.65
C GLU A 72 9.52 3.50 7.84
N ALA A 73 9.02 2.40 8.37
CA ALA A 73 8.10 2.40 9.50
C ALA A 73 8.21 1.09 10.27
N PRO A 74 7.76 1.07 11.54
CA PRO A 74 7.63 -0.21 12.26
C PRO A 74 6.71 -1.16 11.51
N ALA A 75 7.07 -2.45 11.49
CA ALA A 75 6.24 -3.46 10.85
C ALA A 75 4.93 -3.63 11.62
N ALA A 76 3.81 -3.68 10.88
CA ALA A 76 2.48 -3.74 11.48
C ALA A 76 2.23 -5.01 12.27
N ASN A 77 2.68 -6.14 11.75
CA ASN A 77 2.34 -7.47 12.25
C ASN A 77 3.56 -8.33 12.56
N GLU A 78 4.75 -7.75 12.56
CA GLU A 78 6.00 -8.44 12.89
C GLU A 78 6.75 -7.60 13.93
N ALA A 79 6.68 -8.01 15.18
CA ALA A 79 7.32 -7.28 16.29
C ALA A 79 8.83 -7.16 16.07
N GLU A 80 9.39 -6.03 16.49
CA GLU A 80 10.83 -5.77 16.45
C GLU A 80 11.44 -5.77 15.04
N HIS A 81 10.62 -5.45 14.01
CA HIS A 81 11.09 -5.28 12.63
C HIS A 81 10.68 -3.92 12.09
N ASN A 82 11.47 -3.40 11.16
CA ASN A 82 11.12 -2.22 10.38
C ASN A 82 10.79 -2.64 8.94
N VAL A 83 9.81 -1.97 8.36
CA VAL A 83 9.48 -2.11 6.95
C VAL A 83 10.11 -0.96 6.18
N VAL A 84 10.78 -1.28 5.08
CA VAL A 84 11.24 -0.30 4.09
C VAL A 84 10.40 -0.55 2.84
N ALA A 85 9.47 0.35 2.57
CA ALA A 85 8.48 0.17 1.51
C ALA A 85 8.74 1.11 0.34
N THR A 86 8.84 0.55 -0.86
CA THR A 86 8.75 1.30 -2.10
C THR A 86 7.27 1.39 -2.44
N VAL A 87 6.70 2.58 -2.39
CA VAL A 87 5.27 2.79 -2.55
C VAL A 87 4.98 3.41 -3.91
N PHE A 88 4.05 2.79 -4.64
CA PHE A 88 3.58 3.25 -5.94
C PHE A 88 2.14 3.73 -5.85
N ILE A 89 1.80 4.75 -6.63
CA ILE A 89 0.41 5.18 -6.84
C ILE A 89 -0.06 4.57 -8.15
N HIS A 90 -1.23 3.94 -8.11
CA HIS A 90 -1.90 3.45 -9.32
C HIS A 90 -2.54 4.63 -10.06
N GLU A 91 -2.18 4.77 -11.32
CA GLU A 91 -2.77 5.76 -12.22
C GLU A 91 -3.71 5.03 -13.19
N GLY A 92 -4.97 5.41 -13.17
CA GLY A 92 -5.97 4.78 -14.03
C GLY A 92 -7.33 4.70 -13.36
N ASP A 93 -8.21 3.90 -13.96
CA ASP A 93 -9.57 3.72 -13.46
C ASP A 93 -9.58 2.97 -12.13
N THR A 94 -10.64 3.20 -11.36
CA THR A 94 -10.86 2.48 -10.09
C THR A 94 -10.88 0.98 -10.35
N VAL A 95 -10.05 0.25 -9.60
CA VAL A 95 -9.97 -1.20 -9.72
C VAL A 95 -11.10 -1.89 -8.96
N VAL A 96 -11.43 -3.11 -9.36
CA VAL A 96 -12.39 -3.97 -8.67
C VAL A 96 -11.59 -5.12 -8.03
N PRO A 97 -11.23 -4.99 -6.75
CA PRO A 97 -10.42 -6.00 -6.09
C PRO A 97 -11.27 -7.20 -5.64
N HIS A 98 -10.62 -8.36 -5.60
CA HIS A 98 -11.20 -9.59 -5.07
C HIS A 98 -10.21 -10.16 -4.06
N SER A 99 -10.68 -10.46 -2.84
CA SER A 99 -9.79 -11.09 -1.86
C SER A 99 -9.42 -12.49 -2.33
N ALA A 100 -8.14 -12.82 -2.26
CA ALA A 100 -7.61 -14.12 -2.66
C ALA A 100 -6.63 -14.61 -1.61
N ALA A 101 -6.43 -15.95 -1.57
CA ALA A 101 -5.41 -16.61 -0.76
C ALA A 101 -5.32 -16.09 0.69
N GLU A 102 -4.34 -15.24 0.97
CA GLU A 102 -3.99 -14.80 2.32
C GLU A 102 -4.84 -13.64 2.83
N ILE A 103 -5.70 -13.05 2.00
CA ILE A 103 -6.43 -11.83 2.36
C ILE A 103 -7.76 -12.19 3.01
N ALA A 104 -7.92 -11.77 4.27
CA ALA A 104 -9.15 -11.98 5.04
C ALA A 104 -10.19 -10.92 4.73
N GLU A 105 -9.77 -9.66 4.59
CA GLU A 105 -10.67 -8.53 4.37
C GLU A 105 -10.06 -7.48 3.47
N LEU A 106 -10.93 -6.80 2.70
CA LEU A 106 -10.61 -5.61 1.95
C LEU A 106 -11.36 -4.43 2.56
N SER A 107 -10.75 -3.25 2.60
CA SER A 107 -11.43 -2.05 3.07
C SER A 107 -10.94 -0.82 2.34
N TRP A 108 -11.88 -0.03 1.82
CA TRP A 108 -11.59 1.30 1.29
C TRP A 108 -11.67 2.30 2.44
N VAL A 109 -10.59 3.01 2.70
CA VAL A 109 -10.51 3.92 3.86
C VAL A 109 -10.19 5.34 3.42
N SER A 110 -10.72 6.30 4.16
CA SER A 110 -10.34 7.70 3.98
C SER A 110 -8.95 7.94 4.55
N PRO A 111 -8.05 8.65 3.84
CA PRO A 111 -6.75 9.05 4.42
C PRO A 111 -6.88 9.94 5.66
N HIS A 112 -8.05 10.55 5.85
CA HIS A 112 -8.29 11.49 6.96
C HIS A 112 -9.00 10.84 8.14
N HIS A 113 -9.69 9.74 7.93
CA HIS A 113 -10.44 9.05 8.97
C HIS A 113 -10.61 7.58 8.62
N SER A 114 -10.33 6.70 9.56
CA SER A 114 -10.48 5.26 9.38
C SER A 114 -11.17 4.61 10.57
N ASP A 115 -12.12 3.72 10.28
CA ASP A 115 -12.81 2.89 11.28
C ASP A 115 -12.09 1.57 11.54
N VAL A 116 -11.01 1.30 10.82
CA VAL A 116 -10.22 0.07 10.96
C VAL A 116 -8.81 0.39 11.43
N ALA A 117 -8.17 -0.58 12.08
CA ALA A 117 -6.79 -0.43 12.54
C ALA A 117 -5.82 -0.47 11.35
N LEU A 118 -5.03 0.57 11.19
CA LEU A 118 -4.11 0.73 10.07
C LEU A 118 -2.66 0.52 10.48
N ALA A 119 -1.85 -0.02 9.56
CA ALA A 119 -0.42 -0.16 9.75
C ALA A 119 0.26 1.22 9.87
N PRO A 120 1.34 1.32 10.67
CA PRO A 120 2.05 2.60 10.85
C PRO A 120 2.49 3.26 9.55
N LEU A 121 2.90 2.48 8.55
CA LEU A 121 3.30 3.00 7.24
C LEU A 121 2.22 3.90 6.63
N LEU A 122 0.94 3.50 6.73
CA LEU A 122 -0.16 4.25 6.15
C LEU A 122 -0.36 5.57 6.89
N VAL A 123 -0.48 5.49 8.22
CA VAL A 123 -0.84 6.62 9.06
C VAL A 123 0.30 7.64 9.16
N ASP A 124 1.51 7.14 9.41
CA ASP A 124 2.64 8.01 9.76
C ASP A 124 3.31 8.65 8.54
N HIS A 125 3.19 8.03 7.35
CA HIS A 125 3.98 8.45 6.19
C HIS A 125 3.16 8.64 4.92
N VAL A 126 2.49 7.59 4.45
CA VAL A 126 1.90 7.60 3.12
C VAL A 126 0.69 8.50 3.03
N PHE A 127 -0.19 8.49 4.01
CA PHE A 127 -1.36 9.36 4.01
C PHE A 127 -0.94 10.84 4.07
N THR A 128 0.11 11.15 4.80
CA THR A 128 0.68 12.50 4.84
C THR A 128 1.21 12.91 3.47
N ALA A 129 1.94 12.02 2.80
CA ALA A 129 2.45 12.28 1.45
C ALA A 129 1.33 12.46 0.43
N LEU A 130 0.27 11.65 0.53
CA LEU A 130 -0.92 11.78 -0.33
C LEU A 130 -1.66 13.09 -0.05
N GLY A 131 -1.76 13.49 1.20
CA GLY A 131 -2.39 14.76 1.59
C GLY A 131 -1.67 15.96 1.03
N HIS A 132 -0.35 15.96 1.04
CA HIS A 132 0.47 16.99 0.43
C HIS A 132 0.22 17.10 -1.08
N ASP A 133 0.17 15.98 -1.76
CA ASP A 133 -0.10 15.93 -3.19
C ASP A 133 -1.48 16.52 -3.51
N LEU A 134 -2.48 16.19 -2.70
CA LEU A 134 -3.84 16.72 -2.86
C LEU A 134 -3.92 18.23 -2.55
N GLU A 135 -3.20 18.70 -1.54
CA GLU A 135 -3.14 20.12 -1.21
C GLU A 135 -2.49 20.95 -2.32
N ASP A 136 -1.40 20.45 -2.89
CA ASP A 136 -0.72 21.09 -4.02
C ASP A 136 -1.65 21.19 -5.22
N SER A 137 -2.42 20.14 -5.50
CA SER A 137 -3.40 20.14 -6.58
C SER A 137 -4.52 21.15 -6.32
N SER A 138 -4.96 21.30 -5.08
CA SER A 138 -5.99 22.27 -4.68
C SER A 138 -5.50 23.70 -4.79
N ALA A 139 -4.24 23.95 -4.53
CA ALA A 139 -3.64 25.28 -4.60
C ALA A 139 -3.53 25.81 -6.03
N ILE A 140 -3.58 24.92 -7.01
CA ILE A 140 -3.48 25.29 -8.44
C ILE A 140 -4.85 25.61 -9.04
N SER A 141 -5.92 25.16 -8.42
CA SER A 141 -7.27 25.34 -8.95
C SER A 141 -7.89 26.71 -8.64
#